data_97e9e56afdac273ea916baa748673248
#
_entry.id   97e9e56afdac273ea916baa748673248
#
_cell.length_a   1.000
_cell.length_b   1.000
_cell.length_c   1.000
_cell.angle_alpha   90.00
_cell.angle_beta   90.00
_cell.angle_gamma   90.00
#
_symmetry.space_group_name_H-M   'P 1'
#
loop_
_entity.id
_entity.type
_entity.pdbx_description
1 polymer ?
#
loop_
_entity_poly.entity_id
_entity_poly.type
_entity_poly.pdbx_seq_one_letter_code
_entity_poly.pdbx_strand_id
1 'polypeptide(L)'
;TLLKHGMIGDDFECCGFCLSPEYAKRIFVMSTSANSWYSRLYLEQHPIISLNDEESQLFCQYYNLLNSKLTGTPHRHQKELINALLQAFIYEFQDAMEKYIQLKPVAFNSSNNLFNAFMELLISSYPKERSVSYYANRLFVTSKYLSAVCKENSGETASDLITCYVMKDIVCLLKSPDKSIKEIANELNFATLSFFGKYVKRNLGLSPKEYREKLSQQEG
;
A
#
# COMPACT_ATOMS: atom_id res chain seq x y z
N THR A 1 -2.35 9.84 -7.28
CA THR A 1 -2.10 9.88 -8.73
C THR A 1 -2.68 11.17 -9.24
N LEU A 2 -1.83 12.08 -9.67
CA LEU A 2 -2.26 13.32 -10.31
C LEU A 2 -2.44 13.03 -11.80
N LEU A 3 -3.66 13.18 -12.30
CA LEU A 3 -3.91 13.31 -13.73
C LEU A 3 -3.26 14.64 -14.18
N LYS A 4 -2.01 14.56 -14.60
CA LYS A 4 -1.29 15.71 -15.16
C LYS A 4 -1.36 15.64 -16.67
N HIS A 5 -2.00 16.67 -17.29
CA HIS A 5 -1.90 17.00 -18.71
C HIS A 5 -2.31 15.89 -19.69
N GLY A 6 -3.53 15.34 -19.54
CA GLY A 6 -4.17 14.56 -20.58
C GLY A 6 -5.14 15.44 -21.37
N MET A 7 -5.20 15.29 -22.69
CA MET A 7 -6.37 15.73 -23.44
C MET A 7 -7.53 14.81 -23.07
N ILE A 8 -8.54 15.34 -22.38
CA ILE A 8 -9.77 14.65 -22.07
C ILE A 8 -10.69 14.84 -23.27
N GLY A 9 -11.10 13.77 -23.92
CA GLY A 9 -12.11 13.82 -24.98
C GLY A 9 -13.47 14.21 -24.42
N ASP A 10 -14.34 14.75 -25.29
CA ASP A 10 -15.69 15.21 -24.90
C ASP A 10 -16.57 14.07 -24.34
N ASP A 11 -16.24 12.82 -24.69
CA ASP A 11 -16.95 11.60 -24.25
C ASP A 11 -16.32 10.93 -23.01
N PHE A 12 -15.40 11.60 -22.32
CA PHE A 12 -14.74 11.02 -21.16
C PHE A 12 -15.62 11.07 -19.91
N GLU A 13 -16.02 9.91 -19.42
CA GLU A 13 -16.70 9.74 -18.14
C GLU A 13 -15.76 9.08 -17.12
N CYS A 14 -15.74 9.63 -15.91
CA CYS A 14 -14.95 9.10 -14.80
C CYS A 14 -15.81 8.92 -13.56
N CYS A 15 -15.89 7.68 -13.07
CA CYS A 15 -16.52 7.33 -11.82
C CYS A 15 -15.47 6.82 -10.84
N GLY A 16 -15.52 7.28 -9.58
CA GLY A 16 -14.53 6.84 -8.61
C GLY A 16 -14.92 7.12 -7.17
N PHE A 17 -14.26 6.46 -6.25
CA PHE A 17 -14.33 6.73 -4.82
C PHE A 17 -12.93 6.73 -4.22
N CYS A 18 -12.75 7.50 -3.15
CA CYS A 18 -11.51 7.56 -2.39
C CYS A 18 -11.72 6.97 -1.01
N LEU A 19 -10.74 6.19 -0.56
CA LEU A 19 -10.70 5.65 0.80
C LEU A 19 -9.64 6.41 1.61
N SER A 20 -9.94 6.72 2.88
CA SER A 20 -8.88 7.21 3.77
C SER A 20 -7.79 6.14 3.92
N PRO A 21 -6.52 6.54 4.15
CA PRO A 21 -5.42 5.58 4.34
C PRO A 21 -5.68 4.58 5.47
N GLU A 22 -6.30 5.02 6.56
CA GLU A 22 -6.65 4.19 7.73
C GLU A 22 -7.73 3.16 7.36
N TYR A 23 -8.73 3.60 6.61
CA TYR A 23 -9.83 2.73 6.17
C TYR A 23 -9.35 1.72 5.13
N ALA A 24 -8.58 2.16 4.15
CA ALA A 24 -7.95 1.31 3.16
C ALA A 24 -7.07 0.23 3.82
N LYS A 25 -6.21 0.62 4.77
CA LYS A 25 -5.37 -0.31 5.53
C LYS A 25 -6.20 -1.41 6.23
N ARG A 26 -7.33 -1.04 6.82
CA ARG A 26 -8.19 -1.99 7.54
C ARG A 26 -8.90 -2.97 6.60
N ILE A 27 -9.34 -2.53 5.44
CA ILE A 27 -10.00 -3.39 4.45
C ILE A 27 -8.99 -4.29 3.74
N PHE A 28 -7.84 -3.75 3.33
CA PHE A 28 -6.79 -4.51 2.65
C PHE A 28 -6.12 -5.57 3.53
N VAL A 29 -6.04 -5.37 4.86
CA VAL A 29 -5.56 -6.40 5.79
C VAL A 29 -6.48 -7.63 5.82
N MET A 30 -7.77 -7.46 5.55
CA MET A 30 -8.73 -8.57 5.50
C MET A 30 -8.69 -9.36 4.19
N SER A 31 -8.03 -8.84 3.16
CA SER A 31 -7.97 -9.43 1.79
C SER A 31 -6.56 -9.88 1.41
N THR A 32 -5.74 -10.34 2.37
CA THR A 32 -4.36 -10.81 2.11
C THR A 32 -4.34 -12.13 1.34
N SER A 33 -4.38 -12.04 0.00
CA SER A 33 -3.78 -13.08 -0.84
C SER A 33 -2.28 -12.83 -0.99
N ALA A 34 -1.49 -13.89 -1.11
CA ALA A 34 -0.02 -13.82 -1.27
C ALA A 34 0.42 -12.96 -2.48
N ASN A 35 -0.47 -12.69 -3.42
CA ASN A 35 -0.22 -11.92 -4.63
C ASN A 35 -0.56 -10.41 -4.51
N SER A 36 -1.13 -9.96 -3.41
CA SER A 36 -1.65 -8.58 -3.29
C SER A 36 -0.57 -7.51 -3.40
N TRP A 37 0.67 -7.80 -2.98
CA TRP A 37 1.81 -6.89 -3.13
C TRP A 37 2.29 -6.79 -4.58
N TYR A 38 2.27 -7.90 -5.35
CA TYR A 38 2.65 -7.91 -6.77
C TYR A 38 1.64 -7.08 -7.59
N SER A 39 0.36 -7.23 -7.33
CA SER A 39 -0.71 -6.41 -7.91
C SER A 39 -0.49 -4.93 -7.60
N ARG A 40 -0.06 -4.61 -6.39
CA ARG A 40 0.23 -3.23 -5.99
C ARG A 40 1.45 -2.65 -6.71
N LEU A 41 2.56 -3.40 -6.79
CA LEU A 41 3.76 -2.97 -7.51
C LEU A 41 3.47 -2.81 -9.01
N TYR A 42 2.68 -3.73 -9.58
CA TYR A 42 2.24 -3.66 -10.95
C TYR A 42 1.42 -2.39 -11.21
N LEU A 43 0.48 -2.04 -10.34
CA LEU A 43 -0.32 -0.81 -10.42
C LEU A 43 0.51 0.47 -10.24
N GLU A 44 1.55 0.45 -9.42
CA GLU A 44 2.47 1.60 -9.29
C GLU A 44 3.21 1.88 -10.61
N GLN A 45 3.53 0.84 -11.37
CA GLN A 45 4.19 0.95 -12.69
C GLN A 45 3.20 1.09 -13.86
N HIS A 46 2.00 0.50 -13.73
CA HIS A 46 0.95 0.47 -14.74
C HIS A 46 -0.37 0.94 -14.12
N PRO A 47 -0.54 2.26 -13.89
CA PRO A 47 -1.70 2.78 -13.15
C PRO A 47 -3.03 2.67 -13.91
N ILE A 48 -3.00 2.22 -15.15
CA ILE A 48 -4.19 2.04 -16.00
C ILE A 48 -4.29 0.57 -16.40
N ILE A 49 -5.45 0.00 -16.17
CA ILE A 49 -5.83 -1.35 -16.59
C ILE A 49 -7.02 -1.23 -17.54
N SER A 50 -6.94 -1.89 -18.69
CA SER A 50 -8.07 -1.99 -19.62
C SER A 50 -8.95 -3.17 -19.20
N LEU A 51 -10.19 -2.91 -18.90
CA LEU A 51 -11.19 -3.93 -18.57
C LEU A 51 -11.95 -4.33 -19.84
N ASN A 52 -12.42 -5.57 -19.89
CA ASN A 52 -13.39 -5.96 -20.90
C ASN A 52 -14.80 -5.41 -20.57
N ASP A 53 -15.76 -5.55 -21.47
CA ASP A 53 -17.10 -4.98 -21.31
C ASP A 53 -17.83 -5.56 -20.10
N GLU A 54 -17.69 -6.86 -19.81
CA GLU A 54 -18.32 -7.54 -18.67
C GLU A 54 -17.74 -7.03 -17.35
N GLU A 55 -16.41 -6.95 -17.26
CA GLU A 55 -15.70 -6.42 -16.09
C GLU A 55 -16.04 -4.95 -15.86
N SER A 56 -16.07 -4.15 -16.93
CA SER A 56 -16.44 -2.73 -16.86
C SER A 56 -17.88 -2.55 -16.33
N GLN A 57 -18.84 -3.34 -16.83
CA GLN A 57 -20.21 -3.32 -16.32
C GLN A 57 -20.29 -3.72 -14.86
N LEU A 58 -19.56 -4.76 -14.43
CA LEU A 58 -19.53 -5.22 -13.06
C LEU A 58 -18.98 -4.12 -12.12
N PHE A 59 -17.87 -3.48 -12.47
CA PHE A 59 -17.31 -2.38 -11.65
C PHE A 59 -18.22 -1.16 -11.60
N CYS A 60 -18.93 -0.83 -12.70
CA CYS A 60 -19.96 0.20 -12.70
C CYS A 60 -21.13 -0.13 -11.75
N GLN A 61 -21.56 -1.40 -11.70
CA GLN A 61 -22.60 -1.84 -10.75
C GLN A 61 -22.15 -1.67 -9.29
N TYR A 62 -20.91 -2.05 -8.96
CA TYR A 62 -20.35 -1.82 -7.62
C TYR A 62 -20.30 -0.34 -7.27
N TYR A 63 -19.86 0.50 -8.20
CA TYR A 63 -19.83 1.94 -8.01
C TYR A 63 -21.23 2.49 -7.73
N ASN A 64 -22.22 2.16 -8.55
CA ASN A 64 -23.59 2.64 -8.40
C ASN A 64 -24.20 2.17 -7.08
N LEU A 65 -23.94 0.92 -6.68
CA LEU A 65 -24.45 0.38 -5.43
C LEU A 65 -23.79 1.08 -4.23
N LEU A 66 -22.48 1.26 -4.21
CA LEU A 66 -21.75 2.00 -3.18
C LEU A 66 -22.23 3.44 -3.09
N ASN A 67 -22.35 4.13 -4.23
CA ASN A 67 -22.83 5.51 -4.28
C ASN A 67 -24.24 5.64 -3.71
N SER A 68 -25.16 4.73 -4.06
CA SER A 68 -26.52 4.71 -3.53
C SER A 68 -26.57 4.52 -2.02
N LYS A 69 -25.64 3.77 -1.44
CA LYS A 69 -25.56 3.54 0.02
C LYS A 69 -24.86 4.68 0.76
N LEU A 70 -23.98 5.42 0.09
CA LEU A 70 -23.31 6.60 0.67
C LEU A 70 -24.19 7.84 0.65
N THR A 71 -25.01 8.03 -0.41
CA THR A 71 -25.85 9.22 -0.61
C THR A 71 -27.30 9.03 -0.13
N GLY A 72 -27.72 7.80 0.14
CA GLY A 72 -29.06 7.47 0.59
C GLY A 72 -29.34 7.79 2.05
N THR A 73 -30.58 7.55 2.49
CA THR A 73 -30.96 7.72 3.90
C THR A 73 -30.17 6.78 4.80
N PRO A 74 -29.64 7.27 5.95
CA PRO A 74 -28.86 6.43 6.87
C PRO A 74 -29.66 5.23 7.38
N HIS A 75 -29.07 4.04 7.29
CA HIS A 75 -29.65 2.80 7.81
C HIS A 75 -28.85 2.30 9.02
N ARG A 76 -29.51 1.52 9.88
CA ARG A 76 -28.89 0.96 11.10
C ARG A 76 -27.58 0.22 10.81
N HIS A 77 -27.46 -0.49 9.69
CA HIS A 77 -26.31 -1.30 9.29
C HIS A 77 -25.57 -0.74 8.05
N GLN A 78 -25.67 0.57 7.80
CA GLN A 78 -25.07 1.20 6.61
C GLN A 78 -23.56 1.00 6.54
N LYS A 79 -22.89 1.17 7.67
CA LYS A 79 -21.42 1.03 7.75
C LYS A 79 -20.95 -0.40 7.46
N GLU A 80 -21.65 -1.38 8.03
CA GLU A 80 -21.39 -2.80 7.81
C GLU A 80 -21.63 -3.17 6.35
N LEU A 81 -22.71 -2.65 5.77
CA LEU A 81 -23.05 -2.89 4.37
C LEU A 81 -22.01 -2.29 3.42
N ILE A 82 -21.58 -1.05 3.65
CA ILE A 82 -20.53 -0.40 2.86
C ILE A 82 -19.21 -1.19 2.98
N ASN A 83 -18.85 -1.66 4.19
CA ASN A 83 -17.66 -2.49 4.38
C ASN A 83 -17.74 -3.79 3.58
N ALA A 84 -18.87 -4.49 3.59
CA ALA A 84 -19.07 -5.73 2.84
C ALA A 84 -18.99 -5.51 1.33
N LEU A 85 -19.60 -4.43 0.83
CA LEU A 85 -19.55 -4.08 -0.60
C LEU A 85 -18.13 -3.71 -1.06
N LEU A 86 -17.39 -2.95 -0.26
CA LEU A 86 -16.01 -2.62 -0.55
C LEU A 86 -15.11 -3.86 -0.51
N GLN A 87 -15.37 -4.78 0.40
CA GLN A 87 -14.63 -6.03 0.48
C GLN A 87 -14.89 -6.90 -0.76
N ALA A 88 -16.14 -7.03 -1.19
CA ALA A 88 -16.50 -7.74 -2.41
C ALA A 88 -15.85 -7.09 -3.64
N PHE A 89 -15.93 -5.75 -3.78
CA PHE A 89 -15.25 -5.00 -4.83
C PHE A 89 -13.74 -5.27 -4.89
N ILE A 90 -13.08 -5.35 -3.73
CA ILE A 90 -11.63 -5.61 -3.66
C ILE A 90 -11.30 -7.01 -4.15
N TYR A 91 -12.11 -8.02 -3.84
CA TYR A 91 -11.90 -9.38 -4.33
C TYR A 91 -12.07 -9.45 -5.86
N GLU A 92 -13.14 -8.86 -6.41
CA GLU A 92 -13.33 -8.77 -7.86
C GLU A 92 -12.18 -8.03 -8.55
N PHE A 93 -11.71 -6.94 -7.94
CA PHE A 93 -10.56 -6.20 -8.45
C PHE A 93 -9.27 -7.04 -8.42
N GLN A 94 -9.06 -7.86 -7.37
CA GLN A 94 -7.92 -8.76 -7.30
C GLN A 94 -7.99 -9.85 -8.38
N ASP A 95 -9.16 -10.44 -8.60
CA ASP A 95 -9.36 -11.45 -9.63
C ASP A 95 -9.13 -10.87 -11.04
N ALA A 96 -9.63 -9.67 -11.31
CA ALA A 96 -9.35 -8.96 -12.56
C ALA A 96 -7.85 -8.67 -12.73
N MET A 97 -7.18 -8.27 -11.65
CA MET A 97 -5.73 -8.04 -11.65
C MET A 97 -4.94 -9.32 -11.88
N GLU A 98 -5.32 -10.43 -11.26
CA GLU A 98 -4.63 -11.71 -11.45
C GLU A 98 -4.70 -12.19 -12.89
N LYS A 99 -5.84 -12.05 -13.55
CA LYS A 99 -5.98 -12.32 -15.00
C LYS A 99 -5.02 -11.45 -15.83
N TYR A 100 -4.92 -10.16 -15.49
CA TYR A 100 -4.06 -9.20 -16.20
C TYR A 100 -2.57 -9.52 -16.03
N ILE A 101 -2.18 -9.95 -14.84
CA ILE A 101 -0.82 -10.36 -14.49
C ILE A 101 -0.45 -11.68 -15.18
N GLN A 102 -1.37 -12.65 -15.25
CA GLN A 102 -1.17 -13.95 -15.92
C GLN A 102 -1.02 -13.82 -17.45
N LEU A 103 -1.66 -12.81 -18.06
CA LEU A 103 -1.54 -12.53 -19.50
C LEU A 103 -0.15 -11.99 -19.91
N LYS A 104 0.67 -11.57 -18.95
CA LYS A 104 2.09 -11.26 -19.13
C LYS A 104 2.90 -12.19 -18.23
N PRO A 105 3.20 -13.42 -18.65
CA PRO A 105 4.01 -14.33 -17.85
C PRO A 105 5.37 -13.69 -17.62
N VAL A 106 5.56 -13.12 -16.44
CA VAL A 106 6.90 -12.88 -15.91
C VAL A 106 7.50 -14.27 -15.76
N ALA A 107 8.58 -14.53 -16.48
CA ALA A 107 9.27 -15.83 -16.41
C ALA A 107 9.49 -16.18 -14.93
N PHE A 108 8.82 -17.23 -14.47
CA PHE A 108 8.92 -17.74 -13.11
C PHE A 108 10.35 -18.25 -12.91
N ASN A 109 11.20 -17.39 -12.37
CA ASN A 109 12.54 -17.79 -11.95
C ASN A 109 12.65 -17.79 -10.42
N SER A 110 13.67 -18.42 -9.89
CA SER A 110 13.91 -18.49 -8.44
C SER A 110 14.12 -17.11 -7.80
N SER A 111 14.56 -16.12 -8.58
CA SER A 111 14.73 -14.72 -8.19
C SER A 111 13.38 -14.08 -7.87
N ASN A 112 12.38 -14.25 -8.72
CA ASN A 112 11.02 -13.72 -8.48
C ASN A 112 10.39 -14.34 -7.24
N ASN A 113 10.54 -15.65 -7.02
CA ASN A 113 9.99 -16.32 -5.84
C ASN A 113 10.64 -15.81 -4.55
N LEU A 114 11.95 -15.58 -4.56
CA LEU A 114 12.66 -15.02 -3.41
C LEU A 114 12.24 -13.58 -3.14
N PHE A 115 12.09 -12.78 -4.19
CA PHE A 115 11.60 -11.40 -4.06
C PHE A 115 10.19 -11.36 -3.47
N ASN A 116 9.30 -12.23 -3.95
CA ASN A 116 7.93 -12.36 -3.43
C ASN A 116 7.93 -12.71 -1.95
N ALA A 117 8.68 -13.74 -1.56
CA ALA A 117 8.79 -14.16 -0.16
C ALA A 117 9.36 -13.04 0.74
N PHE A 118 10.33 -12.26 0.24
CA PHE A 118 10.86 -11.10 0.94
C PHE A 118 9.79 -10.03 1.16
N MET A 119 9.05 -9.68 0.11
CA MET A 119 8.01 -8.66 0.20
C MET A 119 6.86 -9.08 1.12
N GLU A 120 6.45 -10.34 1.07
CA GLU A 120 5.45 -10.90 1.96
C GLU A 120 5.90 -10.83 3.43
N LEU A 121 7.14 -11.24 3.70
CA LEU A 121 7.73 -11.14 5.04
C LEU A 121 7.84 -9.68 5.52
N LEU A 122 8.24 -8.75 4.66
CA LEU A 122 8.36 -7.33 4.97
C LEU A 122 6.99 -6.71 5.28
N ILE A 123 5.96 -7.02 4.48
CA ILE A 123 4.62 -6.44 4.64
C ILE A 123 3.93 -7.00 5.88
N SER A 124 4.02 -8.30 6.12
CA SER A 124 3.38 -8.96 7.27
C SER A 124 4.03 -8.63 8.61
N SER A 125 5.30 -8.21 8.62
CA SER A 125 6.01 -7.86 9.86
C SER A 125 5.55 -6.52 10.42
N TYR A 126 5.19 -6.50 11.73
CA TYR A 126 4.96 -5.27 12.46
C TYR A 126 5.35 -5.43 13.93
N PRO A 127 6.17 -4.53 14.49
CA PRO A 127 6.93 -3.50 13.78
C PRO A 127 7.98 -4.10 12.85
N LYS A 128 8.29 -3.39 11.76
CA LYS A 128 9.25 -3.88 10.77
C LYS A 128 10.67 -3.79 11.25
N GLU A 129 11.42 -4.86 11.08
CA GLU A 129 12.86 -4.84 11.26
C GLU A 129 13.54 -4.01 10.15
N ARG A 130 14.58 -3.27 10.54
CA ARG A 130 15.28 -2.35 9.62
C ARG A 130 16.54 -2.93 9.00
N SER A 131 16.96 -4.11 9.48
CA SER A 131 18.16 -4.80 9.02
C SER A 131 17.86 -5.73 7.87
N VAL A 132 18.57 -5.58 6.74
CA VAL A 132 18.50 -6.52 5.62
C VAL A 132 18.88 -7.93 6.05
N SER A 133 19.83 -8.06 6.98
CA SER A 133 20.29 -9.37 7.47
C SER A 133 19.18 -10.16 8.19
N TYR A 134 18.26 -9.48 8.86
CA TYR A 134 17.12 -10.12 9.49
C TYR A 134 16.25 -10.87 8.47
N TYR A 135 15.89 -10.21 7.39
CA TYR A 135 15.09 -10.79 6.32
C TYR A 135 15.85 -11.86 5.55
N ALA A 136 17.11 -11.59 5.23
CA ALA A 136 17.98 -12.51 4.53
C ALA A 136 18.16 -13.84 5.29
N ASN A 137 18.36 -13.77 6.61
CA ASN A 137 18.48 -14.97 7.46
C ASN A 137 17.18 -15.79 7.47
N ARG A 138 16.01 -15.13 7.53
CA ARG A 138 14.71 -15.82 7.49
C ARG A 138 14.41 -16.48 6.16
N LEU A 139 14.99 -15.95 5.09
CA LEU A 139 14.85 -16.46 3.72
C LEU A 139 16.02 -17.39 3.32
N PHE A 140 16.91 -17.70 4.27
CA PHE A 140 18.06 -18.59 4.06
C PHE A 140 18.99 -18.16 2.93
N VAL A 141 19.18 -16.83 2.77
CA VAL A 141 20.06 -16.23 1.75
C VAL A 141 21.01 -15.20 2.37
N THR A 142 21.99 -14.76 1.59
CA THR A 142 22.87 -13.65 2.02
C THR A 142 22.19 -12.30 1.78
N SER A 143 22.51 -11.29 2.61
CA SER A 143 22.02 -9.91 2.43
C SER A 143 22.39 -9.33 1.06
N LYS A 144 23.58 -9.68 0.54
CA LYS A 144 24.06 -9.27 -0.78
C LYS A 144 23.18 -9.85 -1.89
N TYR A 145 22.89 -11.15 -1.81
CA TYR A 145 22.03 -11.82 -2.80
C TYR A 145 20.60 -11.29 -2.76
N LEU A 146 20.02 -11.14 -1.56
CA LEU A 146 18.68 -10.55 -1.39
C LEU A 146 18.61 -9.16 -2.00
N SER A 147 19.61 -8.28 -1.75
CA SER A 147 19.62 -6.93 -2.31
C SER A 147 19.77 -6.93 -3.84
N ALA A 148 20.52 -7.87 -4.41
CA ALA A 148 20.64 -8.03 -5.86
C ALA A 148 19.31 -8.46 -6.49
N VAL A 149 18.64 -9.44 -5.88
CA VAL A 149 17.32 -9.91 -6.28
C VAL A 149 16.26 -8.79 -6.21
N CYS A 150 16.26 -7.99 -5.13
CA CYS A 150 15.38 -6.84 -5.02
C CYS A 150 15.63 -5.84 -6.16
N LYS A 151 16.90 -5.51 -6.42
CA LYS A 151 17.25 -4.55 -7.45
C LYS A 151 16.88 -5.04 -8.86
N GLU A 152 17.02 -6.33 -9.13
CA GLU A 152 16.61 -6.95 -10.40
C GLU A 152 15.10 -6.88 -10.61
N ASN A 153 14.31 -7.12 -9.56
CA ASN A 153 12.85 -7.23 -9.67
C ASN A 153 12.10 -5.90 -9.49
N SER A 154 12.66 -4.94 -8.73
CA SER A 154 11.97 -3.67 -8.41
C SER A 154 12.76 -2.42 -8.78
N GLY A 155 14.02 -2.56 -9.20
CA GLY A 155 14.91 -1.41 -9.39
C GLY A 155 15.52 -0.86 -8.10
N GLU A 156 15.07 -1.30 -6.93
CA GLU A 156 15.48 -0.82 -5.60
C GLU A 156 16.19 -1.91 -4.80
N THR A 157 17.09 -1.52 -3.90
CA THR A 157 17.76 -2.49 -3.00
C THR A 157 16.81 -2.93 -1.90
N ALA A 158 17.10 -4.08 -1.26
CA ALA A 158 16.35 -4.53 -0.09
C ALA A 158 16.32 -3.48 1.04
N SER A 159 17.41 -2.73 1.23
CA SER A 159 17.48 -1.63 2.21
C SER A 159 16.53 -0.49 1.89
N ASP A 160 16.42 -0.11 0.61
CA ASP A 160 15.53 0.97 0.17
C ASP A 160 14.08 0.57 0.33
N LEU A 161 13.72 -0.66 -0.05
CA LEU A 161 12.39 -1.22 0.14
C LEU A 161 12.01 -1.27 1.64
N ILE A 162 12.88 -1.80 2.50
CA ILE A 162 12.65 -1.80 3.96
C ILE A 162 12.43 -0.37 4.46
N THR A 163 13.29 0.56 4.07
CA THR A 163 13.17 1.97 4.47
C THR A 163 11.85 2.56 4.03
N CYS A 164 11.43 2.32 2.79
CA CYS A 164 10.15 2.79 2.26
C CYS A 164 8.97 2.30 3.11
N TYR A 165 8.93 1.01 3.43
CA TYR A 165 7.82 0.43 4.21
C TYR A 165 7.85 0.86 5.69
N VAL A 166 9.02 0.96 6.30
CA VAL A 166 9.17 1.53 7.66
C VAL A 166 8.70 2.98 7.68
N MET A 167 9.04 3.77 6.68
CA MET A 167 8.60 5.17 6.58
C MET A 167 7.09 5.29 6.37
N LYS A 168 6.45 4.37 5.64
CA LYS A 168 4.98 4.32 5.53
C LYS A 168 4.33 4.15 6.91
N ASP A 169 4.85 3.24 7.75
CA ASP A 169 4.35 3.03 9.11
C ASP A 169 4.58 4.29 9.99
N ILE A 170 5.77 4.88 9.92
CA ILE A 170 6.10 6.12 10.66
C ILE A 170 5.14 7.25 10.27
N VAL A 171 4.95 7.51 8.98
CA VAL A 171 4.06 8.58 8.50
C VAL A 171 2.62 8.33 8.91
N CYS A 172 2.16 7.08 8.86
CA CYS A 172 0.82 6.71 9.31
C CYS A 172 0.62 7.03 10.80
N LEU A 173 1.60 6.68 11.65
CA LEU A 173 1.53 6.95 13.09
C LEU A 173 1.70 8.45 13.42
N LEU A 174 2.52 9.18 12.66
CA LEU A 174 2.68 10.63 12.84
C LEU A 174 1.41 11.43 12.53
N LYS A 175 0.52 10.90 11.69
CA LYS A 175 -0.80 11.51 11.41
C LYS A 175 -1.78 11.36 12.57
N SER A 176 -1.61 10.35 13.43
CA SER A 176 -2.46 10.17 14.59
C SER A 176 -2.08 11.17 15.70
N PRO A 177 -3.02 12.02 16.17
CA PRO A 177 -2.75 12.98 17.24
C PRO A 177 -2.60 12.30 18.61
N ASP A 178 -3.15 11.08 18.77
CA ASP A 178 -3.29 10.40 20.06
C ASP A 178 -1.99 9.83 20.62
N LYS A 179 -0.96 9.70 19.78
CA LYS A 179 0.34 9.13 20.18
C LYS A 179 1.42 10.19 20.23
N SER A 180 2.17 10.23 21.31
CA SER A 180 3.39 11.04 21.39
C SER A 180 4.50 10.50 20.48
N ILE A 181 5.45 11.35 20.12
CA ILE A 181 6.61 10.95 19.30
C ILE A 181 7.43 9.85 20.00
N LYS A 182 7.48 9.86 21.33
CA LYS A 182 8.17 8.84 22.13
C LYS A 182 7.43 7.49 22.05
N GLU A 183 6.12 7.48 22.15
CA GLU A 183 5.31 6.25 22.02
C GLU A 183 5.44 5.64 20.63
N ILE A 184 5.45 6.45 19.58
CA ILE A 184 5.67 5.99 18.21
C ILE A 184 7.05 5.35 18.05
N ALA A 185 8.09 6.00 18.59
CA ALA A 185 9.45 5.46 18.55
C ALA A 185 9.54 4.10 19.26
N ASN A 186 8.89 3.95 20.40
CA ASN A 186 8.84 2.71 21.16
C ASN A 186 8.04 1.62 20.43
N GLU A 187 6.86 1.95 19.91
CA GLU A 187 6.00 1.02 19.16
C GLU A 187 6.72 0.45 17.92
N LEU A 188 7.53 1.27 17.28
CA LEU A 188 8.32 0.86 16.11
C LEU A 188 9.70 0.28 16.47
N ASN A 189 9.94 -0.06 17.74
CA ASN A 189 11.18 -0.67 18.23
C ASN A 189 12.44 0.15 17.88
N PHE A 190 12.39 1.49 17.98
CA PHE A 190 13.59 2.30 17.89
C PHE A 190 14.32 2.30 19.23
N ALA A 191 15.61 1.98 19.22
CA ALA A 191 16.43 1.88 20.43
C ALA A 191 16.46 3.18 21.27
N THR A 192 16.39 4.34 20.61
CA THR A 192 16.33 5.64 21.27
C THR A 192 15.49 6.63 20.46
N LEU A 193 14.91 7.61 21.17
CA LEU A 193 14.18 8.71 20.55
C LEU A 193 15.09 9.55 19.62
N SER A 194 16.36 9.70 19.99
CA SER A 194 17.37 10.41 19.18
C SER A 194 17.62 9.69 17.84
N PHE A 195 17.72 8.36 17.87
CA PHE A 195 17.89 7.56 16.66
C PHE A 195 16.65 7.63 15.78
N PHE A 196 15.44 7.54 16.36
CA PHE A 196 14.19 7.74 15.66
C PHE A 196 14.13 9.11 14.96
N GLY A 197 14.44 10.18 15.69
CA GLY A 197 14.44 11.53 15.14
C GLY A 197 15.40 11.70 13.96
N LYS A 198 16.63 11.17 14.08
CA LYS A 198 17.62 11.18 12.98
C LYS A 198 17.15 10.36 11.79
N TYR A 199 16.56 9.20 12.02
CA TYR A 199 16.03 8.34 10.96
C TYR A 199 14.91 9.03 10.16
N VAL A 200 13.95 9.63 10.87
CA VAL A 200 12.85 10.38 10.23
C VAL A 200 13.39 11.59 9.47
N LYS A 201 14.26 12.39 10.08
CA LYS A 201 14.83 13.59 9.44
C LYS A 201 15.62 13.25 8.19
N ARG A 202 16.38 12.15 8.21
CA ARG A 202 17.13 11.67 7.03
C ARG A 202 16.21 11.32 5.86
N ASN A 203 15.04 10.74 6.12
CA ASN A 203 14.15 10.21 5.08
C ASN A 203 13.06 11.20 4.65
N LEU A 204 12.62 12.12 5.54
CA LEU A 204 11.56 13.12 5.24
C LEU A 204 12.09 14.55 5.12
N GLY A 205 13.36 14.79 5.46
CA GLY A 205 13.94 16.13 5.50
C GLY A 205 13.55 16.94 6.75
N LEU A 206 12.55 16.51 7.51
CA LEU A 206 12.00 17.17 8.69
C LEU A 206 12.10 16.24 9.92
N SER A 207 12.22 16.83 11.12
CA SER A 207 12.07 16.05 12.36
C SER A 207 10.63 15.52 12.50
N PRO A 208 10.41 14.49 13.32
CA PRO A 208 9.05 13.96 13.54
C PRO A 208 8.05 15.02 14.02
N LYS A 209 8.50 15.97 14.86
CA LYS A 209 7.67 17.06 15.36
C LYS A 209 7.31 18.05 14.26
N GLU A 210 8.31 18.53 13.51
CA GLU A 210 8.10 19.45 12.39
C GLU A 210 7.19 18.82 11.30
N TYR A 211 7.37 17.53 11.05
CA TYR A 211 6.54 16.81 10.09
C TYR A 211 5.09 16.74 10.54
N ARG A 212 4.83 16.45 11.82
CA ARG A 212 3.47 16.44 12.40
C ARG A 212 2.81 17.82 12.34
N GLU A 213 3.54 18.88 12.70
CA GLU A 213 3.06 20.25 12.63
C GLU A 213 2.67 20.64 11.20
N LYS A 214 3.49 20.25 10.22
CA LYS A 214 3.18 20.47 8.79
C LYS A 214 1.91 19.75 8.35
N LEU A 215 1.68 18.52 8.80
CA LEU A 215 0.45 17.78 8.50
C LEU A 215 -0.78 18.48 9.07
N SER A 216 -0.71 18.93 10.33
CA SER A 216 -1.82 19.63 10.99
C SER A 216 -2.17 20.96 10.30
N GLN A 217 -1.21 21.63 9.67
CA GLN A 217 -1.43 22.88 8.90
C GLN A 217 -2.04 22.64 7.52
N GLN A 218 -2.00 21.42 7.00
CA GLN A 218 -2.58 21.06 5.69
C GLN A 218 -4.03 20.57 5.77
N GLU A 219 -4.49 20.23 6.98
CA GLU A 219 -5.83 19.73 7.25
C GLU A 219 -6.79 20.80 7.81
N GLY A 220 -6.29 22.00 8.10
CA GLY A 220 -7.07 23.19 8.52
C GLY A 220 -7.23 24.19 7.38
#